data_8f305160be8c1af8d9cd55693d2bd241
#
_entry.id   8f305160be8c1af8d9cd55693d2bd241
#
_cell.length_a   1.000
_cell.length_b   1.000
_cell.length_c   1.000
_cell.angle_alpha   90.00
_cell.angle_beta   90.00
_cell.angle_gamma   90.00
#
_symmetry.space_group_name_H-M   'P 1'
#
loop_
_entity.id
_entity.type
_entity.pdbx_description
1 polymer ?
#
loop_
_entity_poly.entity_id
_entity_poly.type
_entity_poly.pdbx_seq_one_letter_code
_entity_poly.pdbx_strand_id
1 'polypeptide(L)'
;MNAQRADVVITGGGLAGLSLALQLRQRDPALAITVLERRAHPVREAAFKVGESTVEIGAHYFADVLGLREHLETEQIRKFGFRFFFSDKREDIDRCTELGVSQILPTPSWQIDRGRFENFLGERARAQGITFVDSCSVKGVDLADDDADHAVRYERAGEAGTLSARWVVDASGRAGLLKRKLGLAQDNAHDANAVWWRVEGLIDPNGWSQDSSWLQRCTPPDRWRSTNHMCGPGYWFWLIPLSSGAHSLGIVCDAAMHPLETMNTHEKAMTWLRTHQTQVAATLDKADYRLQDFLFLRNFSYGCKQVFSPQRWALTGEAGLFLDPFYSPGSDFIAISNTYICELIGRDRAGKALSPYAELYQQLYFSFYENTLTLYQDQYALFGDAQVMPVKVIWDYTYYWSLLAPLFCSGRIAHLSLLARMKTDFLYARDINLAMQRVLHDWGQHNSEQGVATGDGRLLDQYLIGWFNELNGALHDTLDDDAFAARIHSNIARMAVLAREILLQARQRHPTLPDHGLDALTTNAIGEPILTAAWYADAA
;
A
#
# COMPACT_ATOMS: atom_id res chain seq x y z
N MET A 1 -33.99 4.02 29.15
CA MET A 1 -33.71 4.81 27.93
C MET A 1 -33.64 3.83 26.78
N ASN A 2 -34.47 3.97 25.75
CA ASN A 2 -34.34 3.09 24.55
C ASN A 2 -32.97 3.32 23.95
N ALA A 3 -32.17 2.25 23.81
CA ALA A 3 -30.88 2.32 23.11
C ALA A 3 -31.13 2.85 21.69
N GLN A 4 -30.41 3.88 21.30
CA GLN A 4 -30.48 4.39 19.92
C GLN A 4 -30.00 3.29 18.99
N ARG A 5 -30.76 2.97 17.94
CA ARG A 5 -30.46 1.89 17.00
C ARG A 5 -29.82 2.44 15.74
N ALA A 6 -28.80 1.74 15.25
CA ALA A 6 -28.21 1.94 13.92
C ALA A 6 -28.20 0.62 13.14
N ASP A 7 -28.24 0.69 11.81
CA ASP A 7 -28.03 -0.50 10.98
C ASP A 7 -26.54 -0.90 10.99
N VAL A 8 -25.64 0.08 10.94
CA VAL A 8 -24.19 -0.14 10.98
C VAL A 8 -23.56 0.84 11.96
N VAL A 9 -22.79 0.31 12.91
CA VAL A 9 -21.89 1.10 13.76
C VAL A 9 -20.44 0.82 13.33
N ILE A 10 -19.72 1.88 12.99
CA ILE A 10 -18.30 1.83 12.62
C ILE A 10 -17.49 2.44 13.78
N THR A 11 -16.56 1.68 14.35
CA THR A 11 -15.71 2.13 15.44
C THR A 11 -14.38 2.63 14.88
N GLY A 12 -14.21 3.94 14.82
CA GLY A 12 -13.06 4.65 14.26
C GLY A 12 -13.43 5.51 13.04
N GLY A 13 -13.20 6.82 13.17
CA GLY A 13 -13.44 7.84 12.16
C GLY A 13 -12.18 8.25 11.40
N GLY A 14 -11.24 7.32 11.21
CA GLY A 14 -10.09 7.50 10.32
C GLY A 14 -10.41 7.14 8.87
N LEU A 15 -9.36 7.07 8.03
CA LEU A 15 -9.48 6.82 6.59
C LEU A 15 -10.37 5.60 6.27
N ALA A 16 -10.12 4.45 6.92
CA ALA A 16 -10.86 3.22 6.66
C ALA A 16 -12.34 3.33 7.03
N GLY A 17 -12.64 3.88 8.22
CA GLY A 17 -14.03 3.96 8.70
C GLY A 17 -14.86 4.98 7.95
N LEU A 18 -14.30 6.17 7.67
CA LEU A 18 -15.02 7.22 6.94
C LEU A 18 -15.25 6.85 5.47
N SER A 19 -14.24 6.25 4.81
CA SER A 19 -14.40 5.77 3.44
C SER A 19 -15.43 4.64 3.32
N LEU A 20 -15.45 3.70 4.30
CA LEU A 20 -16.50 2.68 4.38
C LEU A 20 -17.90 3.30 4.55
N ALA A 21 -18.03 4.26 5.47
CA ALA A 21 -19.31 4.92 5.73
C ALA A 21 -19.86 5.61 4.47
N LEU A 22 -18.99 6.30 3.71
CA LEU A 22 -19.35 6.93 2.44
C LEU A 22 -19.75 5.90 1.37
N GLN A 23 -19.00 4.80 1.23
CA GLN A 23 -19.31 3.74 0.27
C GLN A 23 -20.66 3.06 0.60
N LEU A 24 -20.92 2.78 1.88
CA LEU A 24 -22.19 2.23 2.32
C LEU A 24 -23.36 3.16 2.02
N ARG A 25 -23.21 4.47 2.30
CA ARG A 25 -24.22 5.48 2.02
C ARG A 25 -24.53 5.60 0.53
N GLN A 26 -23.53 5.48 -0.35
CA GLN A 26 -23.72 5.49 -1.80
C GLN A 26 -24.48 4.25 -2.28
N ARG A 27 -24.19 3.07 -1.69
CA ARG A 27 -24.85 1.81 -2.07
C ARG A 27 -26.29 1.68 -1.55
N ASP A 28 -26.54 2.17 -0.35
CA ASP A 28 -27.86 2.16 0.28
C ASP A 28 -28.12 3.49 1.02
N PRO A 29 -28.79 4.46 0.35
CA PRO A 29 -29.11 5.74 0.97
C PRO A 29 -30.04 5.66 2.20
N ALA A 30 -30.75 4.54 2.42
CA ALA A 30 -31.64 4.35 3.55
C ALA A 30 -30.94 3.78 4.80
N LEU A 31 -29.67 3.37 4.68
CA LEU A 31 -28.94 2.71 5.77
C LEU A 31 -28.65 3.70 6.92
N ALA A 32 -29.04 3.36 8.14
CA ALA A 32 -28.70 4.14 9.33
C ALA A 32 -27.26 3.84 9.78
N ILE A 33 -26.32 4.74 9.44
CA ILE A 33 -24.88 4.57 9.69
C ILE A 33 -24.45 5.51 10.81
N THR A 34 -23.76 4.96 11.82
CA THR A 34 -23.13 5.74 12.89
C THR A 34 -21.63 5.44 12.93
N VAL A 35 -20.80 6.47 12.87
CA VAL A 35 -19.35 6.39 13.04
C VAL A 35 -18.98 7.01 14.39
N LEU A 36 -18.26 6.24 15.23
CA LEU A 36 -17.77 6.69 16.54
C LEU A 36 -16.27 6.91 16.50
N GLU A 37 -15.82 8.14 16.73
CA GLU A 37 -14.39 8.51 16.71
C GLU A 37 -13.96 9.10 18.06
N ARG A 38 -12.87 8.57 18.63
CA ARG A 38 -12.35 9.03 19.94
C ARG A 38 -11.72 10.41 19.92
N ARG A 39 -11.16 10.81 18.78
CA ARG A 39 -10.53 12.13 18.62
C ARG A 39 -11.59 13.16 18.27
N ALA A 40 -11.35 14.39 18.68
CA ALA A 40 -12.14 15.52 18.22
C ALA A 40 -11.88 15.79 16.73
N HIS A 41 -12.90 16.19 15.99
CA HIS A 41 -12.80 16.68 14.64
C HIS A 41 -13.12 18.18 14.56
N PRO A 42 -12.40 18.93 13.73
CA PRO A 42 -11.33 18.51 12.82
C PRO A 42 -10.05 18.06 13.54
N VAL A 43 -9.40 17.01 13.00
CA VAL A 43 -8.06 16.60 13.47
C VAL A 43 -7.00 17.57 13.00
N ARG A 44 -5.84 17.61 13.68
CA ARG A 44 -4.68 18.39 13.23
C ARG A 44 -4.15 17.83 11.91
N GLU A 45 -3.58 18.68 11.05
CA GLU A 45 -2.94 18.25 9.80
C GLU A 45 -1.81 17.26 10.08
N ALA A 46 -0.86 17.60 10.96
CA ALA A 46 0.12 16.67 11.50
C ALA A 46 -0.53 15.80 12.58
N ALA A 47 -1.10 14.69 12.19
CA ALA A 47 -1.93 13.85 13.05
C ALA A 47 -1.25 12.53 13.45
N PHE A 48 0.09 12.46 13.42
CA PHE A 48 0.87 11.25 13.73
C PHE A 48 0.43 10.04 12.89
N LYS A 49 0.16 10.24 11.61
CA LYS A 49 -0.35 9.22 10.70
C LYS A 49 0.61 8.99 9.55
N VAL A 50 0.60 7.77 9.05
CA VAL A 50 1.28 7.36 7.81
C VAL A 50 0.24 6.86 6.80
N GLY A 51 0.69 6.46 5.60
CA GLY A 51 -0.19 6.07 4.50
C GLY A 51 -0.64 7.30 3.72
N GLU A 52 0.34 8.16 3.42
CA GLU A 52 0.19 9.44 2.72
C GLU A 52 0.41 9.31 1.22
N SER A 53 0.79 8.14 0.73
CA SER A 53 0.95 7.83 -0.69
C SER A 53 -0.11 6.82 -1.12
N THR A 54 -0.73 7.03 -2.27
CA THR A 54 -1.62 6.05 -2.90
C THR A 54 -0.96 5.40 -4.10
N VAL A 55 -1.44 4.21 -4.43
CA VAL A 55 -1.24 3.54 -5.72
C VAL A 55 -2.60 3.31 -6.37
N GLU A 56 -2.64 2.62 -7.49
CA GLU A 56 -3.77 2.63 -8.42
C GLU A 56 -5.10 2.22 -7.79
N ILE A 57 -5.13 1.16 -6.97
CA ILE A 57 -6.37 0.70 -6.32
C ILE A 57 -6.90 1.75 -5.33
N GLY A 58 -6.04 2.22 -4.41
CA GLY A 58 -6.42 3.23 -3.43
C GLY A 58 -6.82 4.54 -4.07
N ALA A 59 -6.09 4.96 -5.11
CA ALA A 59 -6.39 6.14 -5.89
C ALA A 59 -7.74 6.03 -6.62
N HIS A 60 -7.99 4.91 -7.31
CA HIS A 60 -9.27 4.62 -7.97
C HIS A 60 -10.42 4.54 -6.96
N TYR A 61 -10.18 3.92 -5.80
CA TYR A 61 -11.18 3.83 -4.74
C TYR A 61 -11.64 5.20 -4.28
N PHE A 62 -10.71 6.11 -3.95
CA PHE A 62 -11.08 7.45 -3.52
C PHE A 62 -11.64 8.30 -4.66
N ALA A 63 -10.99 8.30 -5.83
CA ALA A 63 -11.39 9.14 -6.95
C ALA A 63 -12.72 8.71 -7.58
N ASP A 64 -12.85 7.43 -7.91
CA ASP A 64 -13.93 6.93 -8.78
C ASP A 64 -15.01 6.21 -7.98
N VAL A 65 -14.66 5.27 -7.09
CA VAL A 65 -15.65 4.55 -6.29
C VAL A 65 -16.35 5.47 -5.30
N LEU A 66 -15.60 6.34 -4.61
CA LEU A 66 -16.18 7.30 -3.67
C LEU A 66 -16.55 8.65 -4.31
N GLY A 67 -16.18 8.90 -5.57
CA GLY A 67 -16.47 10.13 -6.27
C GLY A 67 -15.79 11.38 -5.71
N LEU A 68 -14.54 11.23 -5.21
CA LEU A 68 -13.80 12.32 -4.57
C LEU A 68 -12.67 12.89 -5.44
N ARG A 69 -12.74 12.66 -6.75
CA ARG A 69 -11.70 13.07 -7.72
C ARG A 69 -11.41 14.58 -7.64
N GLU A 70 -12.44 15.41 -7.59
CA GLU A 70 -12.29 16.87 -7.51
C GLU A 70 -11.41 17.27 -6.30
N HIS A 71 -11.70 16.75 -5.11
CA HIS A 71 -10.88 17.02 -3.92
C HIS A 71 -9.42 16.54 -4.08
N LEU A 72 -9.23 15.37 -4.68
CA LEU A 72 -7.88 14.85 -4.90
C LEU A 72 -7.07 15.71 -5.87
N GLU A 73 -7.71 16.25 -6.90
CA GLU A 73 -7.05 17.09 -7.91
C GLU A 73 -6.79 18.52 -7.41
N THR A 74 -7.66 19.07 -6.54
CA THR A 74 -7.54 20.45 -6.06
C THR A 74 -6.79 20.58 -4.74
N GLU A 75 -6.93 19.61 -3.84
CA GLU A 75 -6.46 19.71 -2.45
C GLU A 75 -5.32 18.74 -2.10
N GLN A 76 -4.94 17.84 -3.02
CA GLN A 76 -3.87 16.88 -2.82
C GLN A 76 -2.81 17.00 -3.91
N ILE A 77 -1.65 16.38 -3.71
CA ILE A 77 -0.57 16.46 -4.70
C ILE A 77 -0.68 15.30 -5.68
N ARG A 78 -0.84 15.61 -6.99
CA ARG A 78 -0.73 14.61 -8.04
C ARG A 78 0.66 13.99 -8.01
N LYS A 79 0.72 12.68 -7.81
CA LYS A 79 1.97 11.93 -7.69
C LYS A 79 2.67 11.79 -9.03
N PHE A 80 4.00 11.96 -9.04
CA PHE A 80 4.86 11.68 -10.18
C PHE A 80 5.45 10.26 -10.07
N GLY A 81 4.60 9.27 -9.82
CA GLY A 81 4.97 7.88 -9.60
C GLY A 81 5.79 7.64 -8.33
N PHE A 82 6.26 6.41 -8.17
CA PHE A 82 7.36 6.10 -7.27
C PHE A 82 8.69 6.42 -7.93
N ARG A 83 9.68 6.72 -7.10
CA ARG A 83 11.05 6.93 -7.51
C ARG A 83 11.97 6.33 -6.48
N PHE A 84 12.89 5.49 -6.93
CA PHE A 84 13.81 4.77 -6.10
C PHE A 84 15.25 5.15 -6.46
N PHE A 85 16.09 5.27 -5.44
CA PHE A 85 17.52 5.48 -5.56
C PHE A 85 18.21 4.34 -4.81
N PHE A 86 18.91 3.48 -5.55
CA PHE A 86 19.55 2.28 -5.02
C PHE A 86 21.06 2.47 -4.92
N SER A 87 21.61 2.15 -3.74
CA SER A 87 23.05 2.09 -3.53
C SER A 87 23.38 1.20 -2.34
N ASP A 88 24.42 0.38 -2.42
CA ASP A 88 24.96 -0.38 -1.29
C ASP A 88 25.82 0.50 -0.38
N LYS A 89 26.41 1.55 -0.95
CA LYS A 89 27.17 2.59 -0.26
C LYS A 89 26.47 3.91 -0.48
N ARG A 90 26.23 4.64 0.59
CA ARG A 90 25.60 5.93 0.47
C ARG A 90 26.44 6.89 -0.39
N GLU A 91 25.93 7.23 -1.52
CA GLU A 91 26.53 8.12 -2.52
C GLU A 91 25.70 9.39 -2.71
N ASP A 92 26.17 10.30 -3.54
CA ASP A 92 25.36 11.42 -4.00
C ASP A 92 24.19 10.92 -4.87
N ILE A 93 23.04 11.59 -4.80
CA ILE A 93 21.79 11.13 -5.43
C ILE A 93 21.93 10.90 -6.94
N ASP A 94 22.71 11.72 -7.61
CA ASP A 94 22.99 11.64 -9.05
C ASP A 94 23.95 10.49 -9.44
N ARG A 95 24.54 9.83 -8.44
CA ARG A 95 25.37 8.64 -8.57
C ARG A 95 24.70 7.35 -8.12
N CYS A 96 23.53 7.44 -7.50
CA CYS A 96 22.71 6.28 -7.26
C CYS A 96 22.05 5.81 -8.57
N THR A 97 21.80 4.50 -8.70
CA THR A 97 20.90 4.01 -9.75
C THR A 97 19.50 4.51 -9.46
N GLU A 98 18.96 5.33 -10.35
CA GLU A 98 17.62 5.89 -10.26
C GLU A 98 16.64 5.01 -11.05
N LEU A 99 15.56 4.56 -10.40
CA LEU A 99 14.43 3.92 -11.06
C LEU A 99 13.20 4.80 -10.88
N GLY A 100 12.54 5.15 -11.97
CA GLY A 100 11.34 5.98 -11.91
C GLY A 100 10.76 6.21 -13.29
N VAL A 101 9.89 7.20 -13.40
CA VAL A 101 9.30 7.61 -14.67
C VAL A 101 9.83 8.97 -15.08
N SER A 102 10.12 9.15 -16.39
CA SER A 102 10.48 10.45 -16.97
C SER A 102 9.26 11.32 -17.25
N GLN A 103 8.07 10.72 -17.35
CA GLN A 103 6.78 11.37 -17.57
C GLN A 103 5.70 10.74 -16.69
N ILE A 104 4.57 11.44 -16.49
CA ILE A 104 3.46 10.95 -15.67
C ILE A 104 2.78 9.74 -16.34
N LEU A 105 2.57 8.68 -15.56
CA LEU A 105 1.84 7.49 -16.02
C LEU A 105 0.35 7.78 -16.29
N PRO A 106 -0.30 6.98 -17.17
CA PRO A 106 -1.71 7.16 -17.52
C PRO A 106 -2.65 7.13 -16.33
N THR A 107 -2.50 6.13 -15.45
CA THR A 107 -3.35 5.98 -14.26
C THR A 107 -2.91 6.91 -13.14
N PRO A 108 -3.82 7.77 -12.65
CA PRO A 108 -3.49 8.74 -11.62
C PRO A 108 -3.32 8.13 -10.23
N SER A 109 -2.40 8.71 -9.47
CA SER A 109 -2.29 8.52 -8.02
C SER A 109 -1.92 9.83 -7.32
N TRP A 110 -2.08 9.91 -6.00
CA TRP A 110 -1.88 11.14 -5.23
C TRP A 110 -1.10 10.90 -3.96
N GLN A 111 -0.35 11.92 -3.55
CA GLN A 111 0.12 12.07 -2.18
C GLN A 111 -1.02 12.72 -1.38
N ILE A 112 -1.41 12.07 -0.28
CA ILE A 112 -2.56 12.48 0.51
C ILE A 112 -2.11 13.04 1.85
N ASP A 113 -2.41 14.32 2.10
CA ASP A 113 -2.29 14.88 3.45
C ASP A 113 -3.42 14.31 4.31
N ARG A 114 -3.08 13.35 5.16
CA ARG A 114 -4.03 12.54 5.92
C ARG A 114 -4.93 13.35 6.84
N GLY A 115 -4.40 14.40 7.47
CA GLY A 115 -5.20 15.25 8.34
C GLY A 115 -6.27 16.02 7.57
N ARG A 116 -5.87 16.64 6.47
CA ARG A 116 -6.79 17.37 5.57
C ARG A 116 -7.84 16.43 4.96
N PHE A 117 -7.39 15.29 4.45
CA PHE A 117 -8.30 14.35 3.79
C PHE A 117 -9.30 13.72 4.75
N GLU A 118 -8.89 13.34 5.96
CA GLU A 118 -9.81 12.78 6.95
C GLU A 118 -10.81 13.82 7.47
N ASN A 119 -10.41 15.09 7.60
CA ASN A 119 -11.33 16.18 7.93
C ASN A 119 -12.39 16.36 6.84
N PHE A 120 -11.97 16.40 5.58
CA PHE A 120 -12.87 16.45 4.44
C PHE A 120 -13.85 15.26 4.40
N LEU A 121 -13.36 14.04 4.62
CA LEU A 121 -14.22 12.84 4.69
C LEU A 121 -15.25 12.93 5.83
N GLY A 122 -14.85 13.46 7.00
CA GLY A 122 -15.75 13.66 8.14
C GLY A 122 -16.86 14.67 7.83
N GLU A 123 -16.53 15.79 7.18
CA GLU A 123 -17.50 16.80 6.73
C GLU A 123 -18.43 16.22 5.67
N ARG A 124 -17.87 15.50 4.69
CA ARG A 124 -18.65 14.82 3.64
C ARG A 124 -19.62 13.79 4.21
N ALA A 125 -19.18 13.00 5.21
CA ALA A 125 -20.03 12.04 5.90
C ALA A 125 -21.23 12.72 6.57
N ARG A 126 -21.00 13.81 7.31
CA ARG A 126 -22.09 14.61 7.93
C ARG A 126 -23.03 15.19 6.87
N ALA A 127 -22.51 15.74 5.79
CA ALA A 127 -23.29 16.31 4.69
C ALA A 127 -24.19 15.26 4.00
N GLN A 128 -23.76 13.98 3.99
CA GLN A 128 -24.54 12.86 3.45
C GLN A 128 -25.48 12.21 4.50
N GLY A 129 -25.67 12.81 5.66
CA GLY A 129 -26.58 12.30 6.69
C GLY A 129 -26.06 11.09 7.45
N ILE A 130 -24.75 10.84 7.45
CA ILE A 130 -24.12 9.85 8.32
C ILE A 130 -23.96 10.46 9.72
N THR A 131 -24.36 9.73 10.75
CA THR A 131 -24.16 10.15 12.13
C THR A 131 -22.69 9.99 12.50
N PHE A 132 -21.90 11.06 12.40
CA PHE A 132 -20.49 11.06 12.78
C PHE A 132 -20.31 11.73 14.15
N VAL A 133 -19.97 10.92 15.16
CA VAL A 133 -19.81 11.31 16.56
C VAL A 133 -18.33 11.28 16.92
N ASP A 134 -17.73 12.45 16.99
CA ASP A 134 -16.36 12.63 17.45
C ASP A 134 -16.26 12.82 18.96
N SER A 135 -15.05 12.83 19.53
CA SER A 135 -14.79 12.89 20.96
C SER A 135 -15.55 11.78 21.73
N CYS A 136 -15.71 10.61 21.11
CA CYS A 136 -16.50 9.49 21.59
C CYS A 136 -15.65 8.21 21.64
N SER A 137 -15.35 7.74 22.86
CA SER A 137 -14.55 6.53 23.08
C SER A 137 -15.43 5.30 23.17
N VAL A 138 -15.24 4.33 22.27
CA VAL A 138 -15.86 3.00 22.40
C VAL A 138 -15.17 2.25 23.54
N LYS A 139 -15.95 1.80 24.52
CA LYS A 139 -15.47 1.07 25.70
C LYS A 139 -15.62 -0.44 25.56
N GLY A 140 -16.48 -0.90 24.67
CA GLY A 140 -16.67 -2.31 24.39
C GLY A 140 -17.75 -2.57 23.37
N VAL A 141 -17.70 -3.75 22.80
CA VAL A 141 -18.71 -4.26 21.87
C VAL A 141 -19.17 -5.61 22.40
N ASP A 142 -20.46 -5.79 22.62
CA ASP A 142 -21.05 -7.07 23.01
C ASP A 142 -21.73 -7.65 21.76
N LEU A 143 -21.10 -8.70 21.21
CA LEU A 143 -21.58 -9.37 20.01
C LEU A 143 -22.73 -10.31 20.39
N ALA A 144 -23.79 -10.29 19.58
CA ALA A 144 -24.90 -11.22 19.69
C ALA A 144 -24.62 -12.48 18.85
N ASP A 145 -25.06 -13.63 19.33
CA ASP A 145 -24.81 -14.94 18.70
C ASP A 145 -25.87 -15.33 17.65
N ASP A 146 -27.00 -14.67 17.66
CA ASP A 146 -28.16 -14.92 16.78
C ASP A 146 -28.48 -13.69 15.89
N ASP A 147 -29.74 -13.59 15.45
CA ASP A 147 -30.24 -12.45 14.68
C ASP A 147 -30.45 -11.16 15.49
N ALA A 148 -30.16 -11.16 16.81
CA ALA A 148 -30.25 -9.96 17.62
C ALA A 148 -29.18 -8.92 17.24
N ASP A 149 -29.46 -7.66 17.54
CA ASP A 149 -28.51 -6.58 17.35
C ASP A 149 -27.37 -6.68 18.39
N HIS A 150 -26.17 -6.30 17.97
CA HIS A 150 -25.01 -6.12 18.85
C HIS A 150 -25.19 -4.88 19.73
N ALA A 151 -24.47 -4.81 20.86
CA ALA A 151 -24.44 -3.62 21.71
C ALA A 151 -23.05 -2.98 21.68
N VAL A 152 -22.97 -1.70 21.31
CA VAL A 152 -21.74 -0.90 21.32
C VAL A 152 -21.81 0.09 22.47
N ARG A 153 -20.98 -0.12 23.49
CA ARG A 153 -20.86 0.75 24.67
C ARG A 153 -19.83 1.83 24.43
N TYR A 154 -20.18 3.06 24.67
CA TYR A 154 -19.30 4.22 24.48
C TYR A 154 -19.38 5.21 25.63
N GLU A 155 -18.41 6.12 25.67
CA GLU A 155 -18.41 7.27 26.57
C GLU A 155 -18.11 8.53 25.76
N ARG A 156 -18.89 9.57 25.97
CA ARG A 156 -18.73 10.89 25.38
C ARG A 156 -18.96 11.97 26.43
N ALA A 157 -18.00 12.90 26.56
CA ALA A 157 -18.08 13.99 27.56
C ALA A 157 -18.33 13.52 29.00
N GLY A 158 -17.84 12.33 29.38
CA GLY A 158 -18.04 11.72 30.68
C GLY A 158 -19.37 10.97 30.85
N GLU A 159 -20.23 10.97 29.84
CA GLU A 159 -21.50 10.25 29.84
C GLU A 159 -21.38 8.92 29.12
N ALA A 160 -21.80 7.83 29.77
CA ALA A 160 -21.84 6.52 29.16
C ALA A 160 -23.14 6.32 28.36
N GLY A 161 -23.01 5.70 27.19
CA GLY A 161 -24.13 5.35 26.33
C GLY A 161 -23.95 3.98 25.67
N THR A 162 -25.06 3.48 25.12
CA THR A 162 -25.07 2.22 24.35
C THR A 162 -25.87 2.41 23.07
N LEU A 163 -25.30 1.95 21.96
CA LEU A 163 -25.97 1.84 20.65
C LEU A 163 -26.31 0.38 20.40
N SER A 164 -27.51 0.11 19.89
CA SER A 164 -27.88 -1.16 19.29
C SER A 164 -27.50 -1.14 17.80
N ALA A 165 -26.81 -2.16 17.31
CA ALA A 165 -26.29 -2.20 15.95
C ALA A 165 -26.50 -3.56 15.30
N ARG A 166 -27.11 -3.59 14.11
CA ARG A 166 -27.19 -4.84 13.34
C ARG A 166 -25.82 -5.29 12.85
N TRP A 167 -24.97 -4.36 12.41
CA TRP A 167 -23.57 -4.59 12.02
C TRP A 167 -22.62 -3.74 12.86
N VAL A 168 -21.51 -4.34 13.25
CA VAL A 168 -20.38 -3.61 13.84
C VAL A 168 -19.14 -3.80 13.00
N VAL A 169 -18.54 -2.68 12.57
CA VAL A 169 -17.27 -2.72 11.83
C VAL A 169 -16.20 -2.02 12.66
N ASP A 170 -15.13 -2.77 12.96
CA ASP A 170 -13.97 -2.22 13.65
C ASP A 170 -12.99 -1.61 12.63
N ALA A 171 -12.91 -0.29 12.65
CA ALA A 171 -11.98 0.55 11.91
C ALA A 171 -11.07 1.36 12.85
N SER A 172 -10.88 0.87 14.09
CA SER A 172 -10.17 1.58 15.17
C SER A 172 -8.64 1.63 15.00
N GLY A 173 -8.14 1.20 13.82
CA GLY A 173 -6.72 1.15 13.53
C GLY A 173 -6.00 0.17 14.46
N ARG A 174 -4.77 0.48 14.86
CA ARG A 174 -3.96 -0.39 15.74
C ARG A 174 -4.58 -0.64 17.13
N ALA A 175 -5.63 0.07 17.53
CA ALA A 175 -6.37 -0.25 18.74
C ALA A 175 -7.05 -1.62 18.64
N GLY A 176 -7.55 -2.02 17.47
CA GLY A 176 -8.07 -3.35 17.15
C GLY A 176 -9.05 -3.87 18.20
N LEU A 177 -10.14 -3.16 18.42
CA LEU A 177 -11.08 -3.44 19.52
C LEU A 177 -11.63 -4.87 19.44
N LEU A 178 -12.18 -5.25 18.29
CA LEU A 178 -12.71 -6.60 18.07
C LEU A 178 -11.59 -7.63 17.95
N LYS A 179 -10.48 -7.28 17.25
CA LYS A 179 -9.33 -8.18 17.12
C LYS A 179 -8.79 -8.61 18.48
N ARG A 180 -8.64 -7.68 19.42
CA ARG A 180 -8.18 -8.00 20.78
C ARG A 180 -9.23 -8.78 21.57
N LYS A 181 -10.50 -8.36 21.52
CA LYS A 181 -11.60 -9.03 22.23
C LYS A 181 -11.73 -10.49 21.81
N LEU A 182 -11.56 -10.80 20.52
CA LEU A 182 -11.78 -12.12 19.96
C LEU A 182 -10.48 -12.95 19.84
N GLY A 183 -9.32 -12.41 20.25
CA GLY A 183 -8.04 -13.13 20.16
C GLY A 183 -7.59 -13.43 18.74
N LEU A 184 -7.85 -12.52 17.79
CA LEU A 184 -7.61 -12.72 16.35
C LEU A 184 -6.23 -12.26 15.89
N ALA A 185 -5.38 -11.78 16.78
CA ALA A 185 -4.02 -11.37 16.42
C ALA A 185 -3.23 -12.55 15.85
N GLN A 186 -2.47 -12.27 14.79
CA GLN A 186 -1.61 -13.23 14.12
C GLN A 186 -0.31 -12.53 13.72
N ASP A 187 0.82 -13.16 14.04
CA ASP A 187 2.13 -12.77 13.53
C ASP A 187 2.27 -13.20 12.07
N ASN A 188 3.03 -12.44 11.29
CA ASN A 188 3.30 -12.74 9.87
C ASN A 188 4.79 -12.94 9.57
N ALA A 189 5.65 -13.01 10.59
CA ALA A 189 7.09 -13.21 10.49
C ALA A 189 7.83 -12.16 9.60
N HIS A 190 7.26 -10.97 9.43
CA HIS A 190 7.93 -9.83 8.76
C HIS A 190 8.42 -8.83 9.81
N ASP A 191 9.66 -8.96 10.20
CA ASP A 191 10.26 -8.26 11.35
C ASP A 191 10.89 -6.94 10.92
N ALA A 192 10.05 -5.92 10.69
CA ALA A 192 10.49 -4.60 10.28
C ALA A 192 10.03 -3.51 11.26
N ASN A 193 10.88 -2.49 11.41
CA ASN A 193 10.63 -1.32 12.23
C ASN A 193 10.40 -0.09 11.36
N ALA A 194 9.63 0.88 11.84
CA ALA A 194 9.43 2.16 11.18
C ALA A 194 9.59 3.32 12.15
N VAL A 195 10.21 4.39 11.66
CA VAL A 195 10.33 5.67 12.35
C VAL A 195 9.96 6.74 11.35
N TRP A 196 9.07 7.67 11.71
CA TRP A 196 8.68 8.74 10.79
C TRP A 196 8.39 10.05 11.49
N TRP A 197 8.47 11.12 10.73
CA TRP A 197 8.18 12.47 11.19
C TRP A 197 7.74 13.36 10.04
N ARG A 198 7.13 14.47 10.37
CA ARG A 198 6.80 15.53 9.42
C ARG A 198 7.61 16.78 9.75
N VAL A 199 8.05 17.44 8.70
CA VAL A 199 8.68 18.78 8.80
C VAL A 199 7.88 19.79 8.00
N GLU A 200 7.86 21.02 8.43
CA GLU A 200 7.34 22.15 7.66
C GLU A 200 8.38 22.54 6.61
N GLY A 201 7.96 22.64 5.36
CA GLY A 201 8.81 22.97 4.22
C GLY A 201 8.90 21.83 3.19
N LEU A 202 9.08 22.22 1.94
CA LEU A 202 9.23 21.32 0.81
C LEU A 202 10.70 20.93 0.64
N ILE A 203 10.96 19.62 0.50
CA ILE A 203 12.29 19.10 0.16
C ILE A 203 12.26 18.70 -1.31
N ASP A 204 13.07 19.37 -2.14
CA ASP A 204 13.24 19.05 -3.54
C ASP A 204 14.57 18.33 -3.79
N PRO A 205 14.56 17.02 -4.13
CA PRO A 205 15.77 16.28 -4.44
C PRO A 205 16.58 16.85 -5.61
N ASN A 206 15.96 17.61 -6.52
CA ASN A 206 16.69 18.25 -7.62
C ASN A 206 17.74 19.26 -7.11
N GLY A 207 17.56 19.84 -5.93
CA GLY A 207 18.53 20.73 -5.31
C GLY A 207 19.81 20.04 -4.80
N TRP A 208 19.86 18.70 -4.86
CA TRP A 208 21.01 17.92 -4.36
C TRP A 208 22.07 17.62 -5.43
N SER A 209 21.78 17.90 -6.69
CA SER A 209 22.74 17.74 -7.80
C SER A 209 22.93 19.06 -8.55
N GLN A 210 24.14 19.23 -9.10
CA GLN A 210 24.47 20.29 -10.06
C GLN A 210 24.65 19.73 -11.48
N ASP A 211 24.48 18.41 -11.68
CA ASP A 211 24.58 17.78 -12.98
C ASP A 211 23.32 18.08 -13.81
N SER A 212 23.50 18.94 -14.81
CA SER A 212 22.42 19.32 -15.72
C SER A 212 21.86 18.13 -16.51
N SER A 213 22.68 17.12 -16.81
CA SER A 213 22.25 15.93 -17.52
C SER A 213 21.29 15.09 -16.64
N TRP A 214 21.60 14.97 -15.36
CA TRP A 214 20.75 14.29 -14.39
C TRP A 214 19.42 15.03 -14.17
N LEU A 215 19.49 16.38 -14.02
CA LEU A 215 18.30 17.21 -13.83
C LEU A 215 17.32 17.11 -15.00
N GLN A 216 17.81 17.04 -16.23
CA GLN A 216 17.00 17.00 -17.47
C GLN A 216 16.36 15.65 -17.78
N ARG A 217 16.65 14.59 -17.02
CA ARG A 217 16.10 13.23 -17.25
C ARG A 217 14.58 13.13 -17.03
N CYS A 218 13.97 14.07 -16.32
CA CYS A 218 12.54 14.10 -16.04
C CYS A 218 11.86 15.34 -16.63
N THR A 219 10.69 15.14 -17.24
CA THR A 219 9.89 16.22 -17.80
C THR A 219 8.43 16.08 -17.34
N PRO A 220 7.93 16.99 -16.49
CA PRO A 220 8.63 18.12 -15.87
C PRO A 220 9.71 17.68 -14.87
N PRO A 221 10.63 18.56 -14.47
CA PRO A 221 11.69 18.22 -13.50
C PRO A 221 11.17 18.15 -12.06
N ASP A 222 10.06 17.48 -11.84
CA ASP A 222 9.27 17.47 -10.61
C ASP A 222 9.51 16.21 -9.78
N ARG A 223 10.78 15.75 -9.61
CA ARG A 223 11.11 14.61 -8.74
C ARG A 223 10.52 14.75 -7.35
N TRP A 224 10.39 15.96 -6.83
CA TRP A 224 9.81 16.23 -5.53
C TRP A 224 8.36 15.74 -5.40
N ARG A 225 7.60 15.64 -6.52
CA ARG A 225 6.21 15.12 -6.53
C ARG A 225 6.12 13.59 -6.49
N SER A 226 7.24 12.89 -6.66
CA SER A 226 7.29 11.43 -6.50
C SER A 226 7.21 11.05 -5.02
N THR A 227 6.78 9.81 -4.74
CA THR A 227 7.19 9.18 -3.50
C THR A 227 8.63 8.74 -3.70
N ASN A 228 9.58 9.50 -3.17
CA ASN A 228 11.00 9.21 -3.32
C ASN A 228 11.44 8.22 -2.25
N HIS A 229 12.15 7.16 -2.66
CA HIS A 229 12.71 6.14 -1.79
C HIS A 229 14.23 6.10 -1.97
N MET A 230 14.96 6.40 -0.90
CA MET A 230 16.40 6.19 -0.81
C MET A 230 16.63 4.83 -0.17
N CYS A 231 17.12 3.88 -0.96
CA CYS A 231 17.25 2.48 -0.55
C CYS A 231 18.71 2.14 -0.29
N GLY A 232 18.94 1.40 0.78
CA GLY A 232 20.24 0.84 1.15
C GLY A 232 20.08 -0.52 1.81
N PRO A 233 21.19 -1.25 2.10
CA PRO A 233 21.13 -2.58 2.68
C PRO A 233 20.30 -2.61 3.97
N GLY A 234 19.21 -3.34 3.98
CA GLY A 234 18.34 -3.51 5.13
C GLY A 234 17.40 -2.34 5.44
N TYR A 235 17.32 -1.32 4.61
CA TYR A 235 16.45 -0.18 4.86
C TYR A 235 15.99 0.53 3.59
N TRP A 236 14.93 1.33 3.73
CA TRP A 236 14.57 2.40 2.81
C TRP A 236 14.07 3.61 3.59
N PHE A 237 14.26 4.77 2.98
CA PHE A 237 13.87 6.06 3.54
C PHE A 237 12.96 6.78 2.56
N TRP A 238 11.82 7.31 3.03
CA TRP A 238 10.89 8.02 2.15
C TRP A 238 10.93 9.53 2.29
N LEU A 239 10.63 10.20 1.17
CA LEU A 239 10.26 11.60 1.10
C LEU A 239 8.92 11.72 0.39
N ILE A 240 7.90 12.24 1.09
CA ILE A 240 6.54 12.41 0.58
C ILE A 240 6.11 13.86 0.80
N PRO A 241 5.92 14.67 -0.26
CA PRO A 241 5.40 16.02 -0.15
C PRO A 241 3.91 15.99 0.19
N LEU A 242 3.47 16.95 0.99
CA LEU A 242 2.08 17.06 1.43
C LEU A 242 1.51 18.42 1.04
N SER A 243 0.21 18.48 0.73
CA SER A 243 -0.47 19.68 0.24
C SER A 243 -0.53 20.82 1.27
N SER A 244 -0.27 20.52 2.54
CA SER A 244 -0.11 21.53 3.60
C SER A 244 1.21 22.33 3.52
N GLY A 245 2.09 21.98 2.58
CA GLY A 245 3.45 22.52 2.52
C GLY A 245 4.43 21.83 3.47
N ALA A 246 3.99 20.74 4.11
CA ALA A 246 4.85 19.87 4.90
C ALA A 246 5.50 18.77 4.03
N HIS A 247 6.53 18.14 4.56
CA HIS A 247 7.14 16.93 4.00
C HIS A 247 7.12 15.82 5.03
N SER A 248 6.62 14.64 4.63
CA SER A 248 6.68 13.43 5.44
C SER A 248 7.96 12.68 5.13
N LEU A 249 8.64 12.27 6.19
CA LEU A 249 9.90 11.53 6.14
C LEU A 249 9.81 10.29 7.02
N GLY A 250 10.47 9.22 6.60
CA GLY A 250 10.55 8.05 7.47
C GLY A 250 11.56 7.02 7.03
N ILE A 251 12.06 6.30 8.02
CA ILE A 251 12.97 5.18 7.89
C ILE A 251 12.17 3.92 8.15
N VAL A 252 12.27 2.95 7.25
CA VAL A 252 11.76 1.60 7.47
C VAL A 252 12.91 0.64 7.29
N CYS A 253 13.06 -0.30 8.19
CA CYS A 253 14.25 -1.14 8.21
C CYS A 253 13.97 -2.53 8.78
N ASP A 254 14.79 -3.47 8.34
CA ASP A 254 14.92 -4.78 8.95
C ASP A 254 15.38 -4.63 10.40
N ALA A 255 14.71 -5.31 11.33
CA ALA A 255 14.93 -5.17 12.76
C ALA A 255 16.30 -5.70 13.23
N ALA A 256 16.86 -6.70 12.52
CA ALA A 256 18.14 -7.29 12.84
C ALA A 256 19.30 -6.46 12.28
N MET A 257 19.15 -5.89 11.07
CA MET A 257 20.19 -5.09 10.42
C MET A 257 20.28 -3.66 11.00
N HIS A 258 19.13 -3.06 11.35
CA HIS A 258 19.04 -1.71 11.89
C HIS A 258 18.17 -1.70 13.15
N PRO A 259 18.78 -1.89 14.34
CA PRO A 259 18.04 -1.90 15.60
C PRO A 259 17.27 -0.60 15.85
N LEU A 260 16.00 -0.70 16.23
CA LEU A 260 15.11 0.46 16.45
C LEU A 260 15.69 1.47 17.45
N GLU A 261 16.46 1.00 18.42
CA GLU A 261 17.09 1.82 19.46
C GLU A 261 18.07 2.87 18.91
N THR A 262 18.56 2.66 17.69
CA THR A 262 19.47 3.60 16.99
C THR A 262 18.74 4.78 16.37
N MET A 263 17.38 4.75 16.29
CA MET A 263 16.58 5.76 15.59
C MET A 263 15.25 6.10 16.27
N ASN A 264 14.97 5.62 17.47
CA ASN A 264 13.66 5.74 18.14
C ASN A 264 13.38 7.11 18.79
N THR A 265 14.23 8.10 18.54
CA THR A 265 13.98 9.52 18.83
C THR A 265 14.40 10.34 17.61
N HIS A 266 13.87 11.54 17.46
CA HIS A 266 14.24 12.42 16.33
C HIS A 266 15.75 12.68 16.26
N GLU A 267 16.40 12.94 17.38
CA GLU A 267 17.85 13.15 17.45
C GLU A 267 18.64 11.94 16.97
N LYS A 268 18.25 10.73 17.39
CA LYS A 268 18.87 9.48 16.94
C LYS A 268 18.58 9.22 15.46
N ALA A 269 17.36 9.47 15.00
CA ALA A 269 17.00 9.33 13.58
C ALA A 269 17.86 10.26 12.71
N MET A 270 18.08 11.50 13.13
CA MET A 270 18.99 12.43 12.46
C MET A 270 20.45 11.94 12.48
N THR A 271 20.90 11.34 13.58
CA THR A 271 22.25 10.74 13.66
C THR A 271 22.37 9.55 12.72
N TRP A 272 21.33 8.71 12.62
CA TRP A 272 21.26 7.60 11.68
C TRP A 272 21.32 8.11 10.24
N LEU A 273 20.55 9.18 9.88
CA LEU A 273 20.58 9.79 8.55
C LEU A 273 21.97 10.33 8.19
N ARG A 274 22.70 10.94 9.11
CA ARG A 274 24.08 11.41 8.86
C ARG A 274 25.03 10.28 8.50
N THR A 275 24.72 9.06 8.88
CA THR A 275 25.51 7.86 8.54
C THR A 275 25.06 7.22 7.23
N HIS A 276 23.75 7.17 6.97
CA HIS A 276 23.18 6.37 5.90
C HIS A 276 22.61 7.19 4.73
N GLN A 277 22.21 8.46 4.98
CA GLN A 277 21.60 9.34 3.97
C GLN A 277 22.11 10.79 4.18
N THR A 278 23.39 10.99 3.88
CA THR A 278 24.12 12.23 4.22
C THR A 278 23.54 13.47 3.54
N GLN A 279 23.06 13.40 2.28
CA GLN A 279 22.44 14.54 1.59
C GLN A 279 21.11 14.94 2.22
N VAL A 280 20.28 13.96 2.63
CA VAL A 280 19.04 14.21 3.37
C VAL A 280 19.36 14.93 4.69
N ALA A 281 20.30 14.38 5.46
CA ALA A 281 20.70 14.95 6.74
C ALA A 281 21.25 16.38 6.56
N ALA A 282 22.14 16.60 5.59
CA ALA A 282 22.70 17.91 5.29
C ALA A 282 21.64 18.94 4.88
N THR A 283 20.58 18.50 4.20
CA THR A 283 19.44 19.36 3.84
C THR A 283 18.66 19.77 5.09
N LEU A 284 18.33 18.80 5.94
CA LEU A 284 17.59 19.07 7.18
C LEU A 284 18.39 19.89 8.20
N ASP A 285 19.72 19.75 8.21
CA ASP A 285 20.61 20.52 9.08
C ASP A 285 20.80 22.00 8.64
N LYS A 286 20.62 22.29 7.34
CA LYS A 286 20.86 23.65 6.78
C LYS A 286 19.62 24.53 6.77
N ALA A 287 18.43 23.96 6.71
CA ALA A 287 17.19 24.72 6.60
C ALA A 287 16.45 24.74 7.93
N ASP A 288 15.68 25.81 8.18
CA ASP A 288 14.81 25.93 9.35
C ASP A 288 13.57 25.05 9.22
N TYR A 289 13.77 23.73 8.95
CA TYR A 289 12.69 22.77 8.92
C TYR A 289 12.15 22.54 10.32
N ARG A 290 10.93 23.00 10.57
CA ARG A 290 10.28 22.82 11.86
C ARG A 290 9.64 21.44 11.96
N LEU A 291 10.10 20.64 12.94
CA LEU A 291 9.50 19.36 13.29
C LEU A 291 8.02 19.54 13.72
N GLN A 292 7.10 18.82 13.10
CA GLN A 292 5.68 18.85 13.42
C GLN A 292 5.24 17.67 14.29
N ASP A 293 5.73 16.48 14.00
CA ASP A 293 5.49 15.27 14.79
C ASP A 293 6.66 14.28 14.64
N PHE A 294 6.68 13.24 15.49
CA PHE A 294 7.63 12.14 15.43
C PHE A 294 6.98 10.90 16.05
N LEU A 295 7.11 9.78 15.37
CA LEU A 295 6.59 8.49 15.85
C LEU A 295 7.50 7.34 15.42
N PHE A 296 7.39 6.21 16.15
CA PHE A 296 8.00 4.96 15.74
C PHE A 296 7.09 3.77 16.02
N LEU A 297 7.30 2.69 15.29
CA LEU A 297 6.65 1.39 15.48
C LEU A 297 7.69 0.28 15.42
N ARG A 298 7.62 -0.59 16.41
CA ARG A 298 8.37 -1.85 16.44
C ARG A 298 7.50 -2.93 15.82
N ASN A 299 8.08 -3.78 14.96
CA ASN A 299 7.41 -4.92 14.34
C ASN A 299 6.01 -4.52 13.86
N PHE A 300 5.98 -3.56 12.93
CA PHE A 300 4.73 -2.89 12.57
C PHE A 300 3.78 -3.76 11.75
N SER A 301 4.30 -4.80 11.09
CA SER A 301 3.54 -5.69 10.21
C SER A 301 2.86 -6.82 11.02
N TYR A 302 1.64 -7.17 10.67
CA TYR A 302 0.90 -8.24 11.33
C TYR A 302 -0.30 -8.70 10.51
N GLY A 303 -0.68 -9.97 10.69
CA GLY A 303 -1.86 -10.58 10.14
C GLY A 303 -3.07 -10.55 11.09
N CYS A 304 -4.09 -11.31 10.70
CA CYS A 304 -5.32 -11.52 11.46
C CYS A 304 -5.91 -12.88 11.12
N LYS A 305 -6.47 -13.57 12.12
CA LYS A 305 -7.09 -14.89 11.94
C LYS A 305 -8.46 -14.82 11.25
N GLN A 306 -9.16 -13.69 11.41
CA GLN A 306 -10.49 -13.48 10.83
C GLN A 306 -10.75 -11.97 10.67
N VAL A 307 -11.30 -11.57 9.52
CA VAL A 307 -11.65 -10.17 9.23
C VAL A 307 -13.12 -9.98 8.88
N PHE A 308 -13.81 -11.03 8.42
CA PHE A 308 -15.24 -11.00 8.11
C PHE A 308 -15.96 -12.12 8.84
N SER A 309 -17.19 -11.86 9.29
CA SER A 309 -17.99 -12.84 10.05
C SER A 309 -19.43 -12.92 9.54
N PRO A 310 -19.99 -14.13 9.44
CA PRO A 310 -21.43 -14.29 9.20
C PRO A 310 -22.28 -13.75 10.38
N GLN A 311 -21.67 -13.50 11.53
CA GLN A 311 -22.30 -12.90 12.71
C GLN A 311 -22.34 -11.37 12.66
N ARG A 312 -22.26 -10.77 11.45
CA ARG A 312 -22.45 -9.33 11.19
C ARG A 312 -21.45 -8.42 11.90
N TRP A 313 -20.19 -8.85 11.97
CA TRP A 313 -19.08 -7.98 12.31
C TRP A 313 -17.94 -8.13 11.31
N ALA A 314 -17.14 -7.08 11.17
CA ALA A 314 -15.98 -7.07 10.29
C ALA A 314 -14.88 -6.16 10.83
N LEU A 315 -13.67 -6.36 10.29
CA LEU A 315 -12.50 -5.51 10.52
C LEU A 315 -12.06 -4.87 9.20
N THR A 316 -11.64 -3.60 9.24
CA THR A 316 -11.08 -2.91 8.07
C THR A 316 -9.85 -2.08 8.45
N GLY A 317 -8.95 -1.89 7.47
CA GLY A 317 -7.68 -1.19 7.67
C GLY A 317 -6.80 -1.87 8.72
N GLU A 318 -6.05 -1.09 9.48
CA GLU A 318 -5.12 -1.60 10.50
C GLU A 318 -5.82 -2.30 11.69
N ALA A 319 -7.13 -2.18 11.84
CA ALA A 319 -7.86 -2.99 12.82
C ALA A 319 -7.84 -4.47 12.43
N GLY A 320 -7.75 -4.81 11.15
CA GLY A 320 -7.56 -6.15 10.62
C GLY A 320 -6.09 -6.55 10.54
N LEU A 321 -5.41 -6.11 9.50
CA LEU A 321 -4.03 -6.49 9.19
C LEU A 321 -3.24 -5.28 8.69
N PHE A 322 -1.90 -5.40 8.69
CA PHE A 322 -1.01 -4.38 8.15
C PHE A 322 0.19 -5.03 7.45
N LEU A 323 0.53 -4.52 6.29
CA LEU A 323 1.67 -4.92 5.47
C LEU A 323 2.84 -3.95 5.63
N ASP A 324 3.83 -4.09 4.77
CA ASP A 324 4.93 -3.14 4.60
C ASP A 324 4.49 -1.95 3.74
N PRO A 325 4.85 -0.70 4.10
CA PRO A 325 4.46 0.48 3.36
C PRO A 325 5.29 0.76 2.08
N PHE A 326 6.27 -0.06 1.72
CA PHE A 326 7.20 0.18 0.60
C PHE A 326 6.48 0.48 -0.73
N TYR A 327 5.45 -0.29 -1.07
CA TYR A 327 4.59 -0.05 -2.24
C TYR A 327 3.25 0.61 -1.90
N SER A 328 3.11 1.20 -0.72
CA SER A 328 1.89 1.92 -0.27
C SER A 328 0.58 1.10 -0.33
N PRO A 329 0.53 -0.19 0.01
CA PRO A 329 -0.65 -1.03 -0.16
C PRO A 329 -1.77 -0.74 0.86
N GLY A 330 -1.54 0.10 1.86
CA GLY A 330 -2.48 0.31 2.96
C GLY A 330 -3.86 0.78 2.52
N SER A 331 -3.93 1.73 1.58
CA SER A 331 -5.21 2.20 1.02
C SER A 331 -5.88 1.16 0.11
N ASP A 332 -5.11 0.31 -0.56
CA ASP A 332 -5.62 -0.77 -1.40
C ASP A 332 -6.36 -1.81 -0.56
N PHE A 333 -5.76 -2.24 0.55
CA PHE A 333 -6.39 -3.20 1.47
C PHE A 333 -7.60 -2.61 2.19
N ILE A 334 -7.62 -1.30 2.45
CA ILE A 334 -8.84 -0.59 2.90
C ILE A 334 -9.93 -0.67 1.82
N ALA A 335 -9.60 -0.38 0.57
CA ALA A 335 -10.53 -0.40 -0.54
C ALA A 335 -11.15 -1.80 -0.76
N ILE A 336 -10.31 -2.85 -0.72
CA ILE A 336 -10.74 -4.24 -0.89
C ILE A 336 -11.62 -4.67 0.30
N SER A 337 -11.18 -4.46 1.54
CA SER A 337 -11.97 -4.86 2.73
C SER A 337 -13.29 -4.12 2.80
N ASN A 338 -13.32 -2.81 2.53
CA ASN A 338 -14.55 -2.01 2.51
C ASN A 338 -15.52 -2.49 1.43
N THR A 339 -15.01 -2.87 0.25
CA THR A 339 -15.84 -3.42 -0.83
C THR A 339 -16.49 -4.75 -0.40
N TYR A 340 -15.75 -5.67 0.22
CA TYR A 340 -16.31 -6.92 0.72
C TYR A 340 -17.29 -6.73 1.87
N ILE A 341 -17.03 -5.78 2.78
CA ILE A 341 -17.98 -5.42 3.85
C ILE A 341 -19.28 -4.88 3.26
N CYS A 342 -19.20 -4.00 2.25
CA CYS A 342 -20.39 -3.49 1.57
C CYS A 342 -21.19 -4.62 0.89
N GLU A 343 -20.54 -5.60 0.27
CA GLU A 343 -21.20 -6.77 -0.31
C GLU A 343 -21.93 -7.60 0.77
N LEU A 344 -21.27 -7.86 1.91
CA LEU A 344 -21.86 -8.63 3.00
C LEU A 344 -23.08 -7.90 3.62
N ILE A 345 -22.95 -6.60 3.89
CA ILE A 345 -24.07 -5.80 4.42
C ILE A 345 -25.24 -5.75 3.44
N GLY A 346 -24.94 -5.57 2.13
CA GLY A 346 -25.98 -5.59 1.09
C GLY A 346 -26.70 -6.93 0.98
N ARG A 347 -25.98 -8.05 1.17
CA ARG A 347 -26.57 -9.41 1.20
C ARG A 347 -27.49 -9.60 2.40
N ASP A 348 -27.05 -9.18 3.59
CA ASP A 348 -27.83 -9.25 4.81
C ASP A 348 -29.13 -8.42 4.69
N ARG A 349 -29.03 -7.22 4.16
CA ARG A 349 -30.19 -6.34 3.88
C ARG A 349 -31.19 -6.98 2.91
N ALA A 350 -30.68 -7.77 1.96
CA ALA A 350 -31.51 -8.53 1.02
C ALA A 350 -32.02 -9.88 1.58
N GLY A 351 -31.79 -10.19 2.85
CA GLY A 351 -32.18 -11.46 3.48
C GLY A 351 -31.46 -12.70 2.91
N LYS A 352 -30.26 -12.51 2.33
CA LYS A 352 -29.47 -13.60 1.71
C LYS A 352 -28.48 -14.20 2.71
N ALA A 353 -28.13 -15.46 2.53
CA ALA A 353 -27.14 -16.15 3.37
C ALA A 353 -25.80 -15.42 3.40
N LEU A 354 -25.19 -15.30 4.60
CA LEU A 354 -23.89 -14.63 4.81
C LEU A 354 -22.72 -15.60 4.86
N SER A 355 -22.88 -16.77 5.54
CA SER A 355 -21.77 -17.65 5.89
C SER A 355 -20.86 -17.98 4.71
N PRO A 356 -21.34 -18.53 3.58
CA PRO A 356 -20.45 -18.92 2.48
C PRO A 356 -19.74 -17.71 1.85
N TYR A 357 -20.34 -16.53 1.88
CA TYR A 357 -19.75 -15.31 1.30
C TYR A 357 -18.73 -14.66 2.22
N ALA A 358 -18.96 -14.64 3.52
CA ALA A 358 -17.98 -14.17 4.49
C ALA A 358 -16.70 -15.01 4.44
N GLU A 359 -16.85 -16.35 4.33
CA GLU A 359 -15.73 -17.28 4.20
C GLU A 359 -14.95 -17.07 2.89
N LEU A 360 -15.66 -16.98 1.75
CA LEU A 360 -15.03 -16.78 0.43
C LEU A 360 -14.31 -15.43 0.34
N TYR A 361 -14.94 -14.34 0.77
CA TYR A 361 -14.29 -13.02 0.77
C TYR A 361 -13.09 -12.98 1.72
N GLN A 362 -13.16 -13.67 2.85
CA GLN A 362 -12.01 -13.79 3.75
C GLN A 362 -10.86 -14.56 3.11
N GLN A 363 -11.13 -15.70 2.45
CA GLN A 363 -10.11 -16.46 1.74
C GLN A 363 -9.45 -15.63 0.62
N LEU A 364 -10.23 -14.90 -0.16
CA LEU A 364 -9.72 -13.99 -1.19
C LEU A 364 -8.87 -12.87 -0.58
N TYR A 365 -9.35 -12.22 0.47
CA TYR A 365 -8.64 -11.14 1.14
C TYR A 365 -7.30 -11.59 1.72
N PHE A 366 -7.28 -12.75 2.38
CA PHE A 366 -6.04 -13.32 2.90
C PHE A 366 -5.10 -13.80 1.78
N SER A 367 -5.63 -14.36 0.70
CA SER A 367 -4.81 -14.71 -0.46
C SER A 367 -4.12 -13.46 -1.06
N PHE A 368 -4.83 -12.34 -1.19
CA PHE A 368 -4.21 -11.09 -1.64
C PHE A 368 -3.17 -10.57 -0.64
N TYR A 369 -3.47 -10.63 0.66
CA TYR A 369 -2.55 -10.27 1.72
C TYR A 369 -1.27 -11.10 1.69
N GLU A 370 -1.39 -12.42 1.69
CA GLU A 370 -0.26 -13.36 1.69
C GLU A 370 0.62 -13.17 0.45
N ASN A 371 0.01 -13.07 -0.73
CA ASN A 371 0.75 -12.84 -1.96
C ASN A 371 1.46 -11.48 -1.98
N THR A 372 0.87 -10.45 -1.41
CA THR A 372 1.52 -9.13 -1.30
C THR A 372 2.64 -9.15 -0.25
N LEU A 373 2.46 -9.89 0.84
CA LEU A 373 3.47 -10.02 1.89
C LEU A 373 4.78 -10.64 1.37
N THR A 374 4.71 -11.57 0.41
CA THR A 374 5.90 -12.19 -0.20
C THR A 374 6.82 -11.20 -0.91
N LEU A 375 6.32 -10.03 -1.29
CA LEU A 375 7.13 -8.98 -1.92
C LEU A 375 8.12 -8.33 -0.94
N TYR A 376 7.91 -8.49 0.35
CA TYR A 376 8.67 -7.84 1.42
C TYR A 376 9.45 -8.80 2.31
N GLN A 377 8.87 -9.98 2.61
CA GLN A 377 9.48 -10.97 3.50
C GLN A 377 10.85 -11.40 2.96
N ASP A 378 11.87 -11.34 3.82
CA ASP A 378 13.25 -11.72 3.52
C ASP A 378 13.89 -10.94 2.34
N GLN A 379 13.33 -9.77 1.97
CA GLN A 379 13.80 -8.99 0.82
C GLN A 379 14.64 -7.76 1.20
N TYR A 380 14.65 -7.35 2.46
CA TYR A 380 15.30 -6.10 2.88
C TYR A 380 16.81 -6.06 2.64
N ALA A 381 17.49 -7.21 2.71
CA ALA A 381 18.91 -7.29 2.37
C ALA A 381 19.22 -6.84 0.93
N LEU A 382 18.23 -6.93 0.01
CA LEU A 382 18.37 -6.55 -1.39
C LEU A 382 18.28 -5.04 -1.63
N PHE A 383 17.71 -4.26 -0.71
CA PHE A 383 17.26 -2.88 -0.98
C PHE A 383 18.38 -1.93 -1.40
N GLY A 384 19.64 -2.25 -1.10
CA GLY A 384 20.81 -1.54 -1.61
C GLY A 384 21.34 -2.04 -2.98
N ASP A 385 20.84 -3.17 -3.49
CA ASP A 385 21.36 -3.78 -4.73
C ASP A 385 20.76 -3.09 -5.97
N ALA A 386 21.60 -2.32 -6.66
CA ALA A 386 21.21 -1.53 -7.83
C ALA A 386 21.05 -2.36 -9.13
N GLN A 387 21.30 -3.67 -9.08
CA GLN A 387 21.05 -4.58 -10.21
C GLN A 387 19.73 -5.35 -9.99
N VAL A 388 19.54 -5.93 -8.81
CA VAL A 388 18.38 -6.77 -8.49
C VAL A 388 17.15 -5.93 -8.26
N MET A 389 17.26 -4.86 -7.45
CA MET A 389 16.09 -4.10 -7.04
C MET A 389 15.33 -3.42 -8.17
N PRO A 390 15.96 -2.80 -9.18
CA PRO A 390 15.21 -2.27 -10.32
C PRO A 390 14.38 -3.34 -11.04
N VAL A 391 14.97 -4.52 -11.27
CA VAL A 391 14.27 -5.66 -11.89
C VAL A 391 13.15 -6.18 -11.00
N LYS A 392 13.40 -6.27 -9.67
CA LYS A 392 12.38 -6.65 -8.70
C LYS A 392 11.19 -5.67 -8.72
N VAL A 393 11.44 -4.38 -8.73
CA VAL A 393 10.36 -3.37 -8.76
C VAL A 393 9.51 -3.52 -10.02
N ILE A 394 10.11 -3.73 -11.21
CA ILE A 394 9.36 -3.98 -12.44
C ILE A 394 8.54 -5.27 -12.34
N TRP A 395 9.12 -6.34 -11.75
CA TRP A 395 8.41 -7.59 -11.51
C TRP A 395 7.19 -7.39 -10.59
N ASP A 396 7.39 -6.76 -9.45
CA ASP A 396 6.36 -6.55 -8.43
C ASP A 396 5.19 -5.69 -8.97
N TYR A 397 5.49 -4.64 -9.74
CA TYR A 397 4.48 -3.86 -10.45
C TYR A 397 3.77 -4.66 -11.54
N THR A 398 4.52 -5.47 -12.31
CA THR A 398 3.91 -6.31 -13.35
C THR A 398 2.90 -7.28 -12.73
N TYR A 399 3.25 -7.89 -11.59
CA TYR A 399 2.34 -8.75 -10.83
C TYR A 399 1.08 -8.00 -10.37
N TYR A 400 1.26 -6.82 -9.78
CA TYR A 400 0.17 -5.99 -9.28
C TYR A 400 -0.76 -5.48 -10.39
N TRP A 401 -0.21 -4.93 -11.48
CA TRP A 401 -1.00 -4.40 -12.60
C TRP A 401 -1.56 -5.49 -13.51
N SER A 402 -1.03 -6.70 -13.45
CA SER A 402 -1.57 -7.82 -14.21
C SER A 402 -2.79 -8.47 -13.57
N LEU A 403 -2.93 -8.40 -12.24
CA LEU A 403 -3.90 -9.20 -11.49
C LEU A 403 -4.77 -8.35 -10.56
N LEU A 404 -4.21 -7.85 -9.45
CA LEU A 404 -5.00 -7.26 -8.37
C LEU A 404 -5.61 -5.92 -8.77
N ALA A 405 -4.83 -5.04 -9.40
CA ALA A 405 -5.31 -3.73 -9.82
C ALA A 405 -6.43 -3.81 -10.87
N PRO A 406 -6.33 -4.63 -11.95
CA PRO A 406 -7.43 -4.81 -12.89
C PRO A 406 -8.71 -5.35 -12.26
N LEU A 407 -8.61 -6.32 -11.34
CA LEU A 407 -9.76 -6.87 -10.62
C LEU A 407 -10.51 -5.80 -9.84
N PHE A 408 -9.78 -4.92 -9.17
CA PHE A 408 -10.40 -3.84 -8.39
C PHE A 408 -10.94 -2.73 -9.29
N CYS A 409 -10.13 -2.18 -10.19
CA CYS A 409 -10.50 -1.04 -11.04
C CYS A 409 -11.68 -1.36 -11.96
N SER A 410 -11.82 -2.62 -12.39
CA SER A 410 -13.00 -3.06 -13.17
C SER A 410 -14.23 -3.41 -12.32
N GLY A 411 -14.16 -3.30 -10.99
CA GLY A 411 -15.24 -3.67 -10.07
C GLY A 411 -15.46 -5.19 -9.91
N ARG A 412 -14.55 -6.03 -10.44
CA ARG A 412 -14.70 -7.49 -10.46
C ARG A 412 -14.15 -8.21 -9.25
N ILE A 413 -13.52 -7.50 -8.33
CA ILE A 413 -12.90 -8.11 -7.14
C ILE A 413 -13.88 -8.90 -6.27
N ALA A 414 -15.16 -8.56 -6.30
CA ALA A 414 -16.24 -9.27 -5.59
C ALA A 414 -17.07 -10.20 -6.47
N HIS A 415 -16.74 -10.38 -7.76
CA HIS A 415 -17.49 -11.20 -8.71
C HIS A 415 -17.08 -12.67 -8.62
N LEU A 416 -17.57 -13.37 -7.59
CA LEU A 416 -17.12 -14.72 -7.20
C LEU A 416 -17.19 -15.76 -8.31
N SER A 417 -18.21 -15.73 -9.18
CA SER A 417 -18.33 -16.69 -10.30
C SER A 417 -17.23 -16.49 -11.35
N LEU A 418 -16.87 -15.26 -11.64
CA LEU A 418 -15.76 -14.95 -12.55
C LEU A 418 -14.42 -15.34 -11.91
N LEU A 419 -14.20 -15.01 -10.64
CA LEU A 419 -12.99 -15.38 -9.92
C LEU A 419 -12.81 -16.90 -9.84
N ALA A 420 -13.90 -17.66 -9.63
CA ALA A 420 -13.87 -19.11 -9.63
C ALA A 420 -13.48 -19.69 -11.02
N ARG A 421 -13.94 -19.06 -12.10
CA ARG A 421 -13.58 -19.43 -13.47
C ARG A 421 -12.08 -19.23 -13.77
N MET A 422 -11.48 -18.20 -13.19
CA MET A 422 -10.05 -17.85 -13.37
C MET A 422 -9.13 -18.43 -12.28
N LYS A 423 -9.63 -19.30 -11.40
CA LYS A 423 -8.87 -19.81 -10.24
C LYS A 423 -7.54 -20.43 -10.64
N THR A 424 -7.51 -21.23 -11.71
CA THR A 424 -6.28 -21.88 -12.19
C THR A 424 -5.23 -20.87 -12.63
N ASP A 425 -5.65 -19.81 -13.32
CA ASP A 425 -4.78 -18.72 -13.75
C ASP A 425 -4.16 -17.99 -12.54
N PHE A 426 -4.97 -17.69 -11.52
CA PHE A 426 -4.47 -17.02 -10.30
C PHE A 426 -3.49 -17.89 -9.52
N LEU A 427 -3.75 -19.20 -9.40
CA LEU A 427 -2.82 -20.12 -8.75
C LEU A 427 -1.50 -20.22 -9.51
N TYR A 428 -1.55 -20.28 -10.84
CA TYR A 428 -0.36 -20.29 -11.68
C TYR A 428 0.45 -18.99 -11.55
N ALA A 429 -0.21 -17.82 -11.59
CA ALA A 429 0.44 -16.54 -11.38
C ALA A 429 1.09 -16.41 -9.99
N ARG A 430 0.42 -16.91 -8.95
CA ARG A 430 0.98 -16.99 -7.59
C ARG A 430 2.26 -17.82 -7.55
N ASP A 431 2.24 -19.00 -8.17
CA ASP A 431 3.37 -19.92 -8.13
C ASP A 431 4.57 -19.33 -8.89
N ILE A 432 4.34 -18.64 -10.02
CA ILE A 432 5.38 -17.87 -10.74
C ILE A 432 5.94 -16.76 -9.84
N ASN A 433 5.07 -16.00 -9.15
CA ASN A 433 5.52 -14.92 -8.28
C ASN A 433 6.39 -15.46 -7.13
N LEU A 434 5.97 -16.53 -6.46
CA LEU A 434 6.74 -17.14 -5.39
C LEU A 434 8.12 -17.63 -5.85
N ALA A 435 8.19 -18.24 -7.04
CA ALA A 435 9.45 -18.67 -7.64
C ALA A 435 10.34 -17.47 -7.95
N MET A 436 9.75 -16.40 -8.53
CA MET A 436 10.50 -15.20 -8.90
C MET A 436 11.07 -14.47 -7.68
N GLN A 437 10.31 -14.34 -6.59
CA GLN A 437 10.82 -13.73 -5.35
C GLN A 437 12.03 -14.49 -4.79
N ARG A 438 12.05 -15.83 -4.89
CA ARG A 438 13.20 -16.65 -4.51
C ARG A 438 14.41 -16.44 -5.43
N VAL A 439 14.18 -16.40 -6.75
CA VAL A 439 15.25 -16.12 -7.72
C VAL A 439 15.89 -14.76 -7.45
N LEU A 440 15.09 -13.72 -7.22
CA LEU A 440 15.59 -12.38 -6.92
C LEU A 440 16.38 -12.34 -5.61
N HIS A 441 15.89 -13.03 -4.57
CA HIS A 441 16.60 -13.17 -3.31
C HIS A 441 17.96 -13.86 -3.49
N ASP A 442 18.00 -15.01 -4.16
CA ASP A 442 19.24 -15.76 -4.39
C ASP A 442 20.22 -14.97 -5.26
N TRP A 443 19.71 -14.23 -6.27
CA TRP A 443 20.55 -13.36 -7.10
C TRP A 443 21.23 -12.28 -6.24
N GLY A 444 20.50 -11.60 -5.38
CA GLY A 444 21.07 -10.59 -4.48
C GLY A 444 22.06 -11.17 -3.47
N GLN A 445 21.81 -12.37 -2.95
CA GLN A 445 22.80 -13.07 -2.14
C GLN A 445 24.12 -13.30 -2.88
N HIS A 446 24.06 -13.81 -4.12
CA HIS A 446 25.27 -14.02 -4.95
C HIS A 446 26.00 -12.71 -5.23
N ASN A 447 25.27 -11.63 -5.51
CA ASN A 447 25.86 -10.30 -5.69
C ASN A 447 26.60 -9.84 -4.43
N SER A 448 25.98 -10.00 -3.26
CA SER A 448 26.57 -9.63 -1.96
C SER A 448 27.84 -10.42 -1.65
N GLU A 449 27.83 -11.73 -1.90
CA GLU A 449 28.99 -12.62 -1.70
C GLU A 449 30.17 -12.27 -2.63
N GLN A 450 29.89 -11.81 -3.83
CA GLN A 450 30.90 -11.43 -4.81
C GLN A 450 31.36 -9.96 -4.69
N GLY A 451 30.76 -9.17 -3.80
CA GLY A 451 31.07 -7.77 -3.62
C GLY A 451 30.78 -6.93 -4.87
N VAL A 452 29.71 -7.24 -5.59
CA VAL A 452 29.31 -6.52 -6.80
C VAL A 452 29.00 -5.06 -6.44
N ALA A 453 29.71 -4.14 -7.10
CA ALA A 453 29.50 -2.71 -6.93
C ALA A 453 28.11 -2.32 -7.44
N THR A 454 27.45 -1.44 -6.71
CA THR A 454 26.07 -1.06 -6.96
C THR A 454 25.91 0.45 -6.99
N GLY A 455 25.25 0.96 -8.00
CA GLY A 455 25.03 2.38 -8.23
C GLY A 455 25.96 2.97 -9.29
N ASP A 456 25.40 3.32 -10.44
CA ASP A 456 26.11 3.81 -11.62
C ASP A 456 25.60 5.15 -12.14
N GLY A 457 24.72 5.81 -11.35
CA GLY A 457 24.17 7.11 -11.72
C GLY A 457 23.20 7.10 -12.91
N ARG A 458 22.80 5.94 -13.45
CA ARG A 458 21.87 5.85 -14.58
C ARG A 458 20.42 6.00 -14.13
N LEU A 459 19.56 6.43 -15.05
CA LEU A 459 18.10 6.34 -14.92
C LEU A 459 17.60 5.09 -15.65
N LEU A 460 16.93 4.22 -14.93
CA LEU A 460 16.09 3.16 -15.47
C LEU A 460 14.66 3.68 -15.58
N ASP A 461 14.29 4.12 -16.78
CA ASP A 461 13.02 4.81 -17.01
C ASP A 461 11.90 3.83 -17.32
N GLN A 462 11.00 3.64 -16.38
CA GLN A 462 9.80 2.80 -16.52
C GLN A 462 8.89 3.28 -17.65
N TYR A 463 8.87 4.59 -17.93
CA TYR A 463 8.02 5.16 -18.98
C TYR A 463 8.45 4.69 -20.39
N LEU A 464 9.70 4.31 -20.58
CA LEU A 464 10.21 3.80 -21.87
C LEU A 464 9.85 2.32 -22.11
N ILE A 465 9.27 1.62 -21.13
CA ILE A 465 8.80 0.24 -21.32
C ILE A 465 7.35 0.27 -21.84
N GLY A 466 7.19 0.17 -23.16
CA GLY A 466 5.89 0.33 -23.82
C GLY A 466 4.79 -0.56 -23.26
N TRP A 467 5.04 -1.88 -23.18
CA TRP A 467 4.07 -2.84 -22.65
C TRP A 467 3.72 -2.61 -21.16
N PHE A 468 4.61 -2.04 -20.39
CA PHE A 468 4.40 -1.72 -18.97
C PHE A 468 3.45 -0.53 -18.81
N ASN A 469 3.60 0.49 -19.67
CA ASN A 469 2.66 1.60 -19.75
C ASN A 469 1.28 1.16 -20.24
N GLU A 470 1.23 0.20 -21.16
CA GLU A 470 -0.03 -0.41 -21.60
C GLU A 470 -0.75 -1.12 -20.46
N LEU A 471 -0.03 -1.88 -19.59
CA LEU A 471 -0.63 -2.50 -18.39
C LEU A 471 -1.26 -1.45 -17.47
N ASN A 472 -0.55 -0.34 -17.21
CA ASN A 472 -1.05 0.74 -16.38
C ASN A 472 -2.25 1.44 -17.02
N GLY A 473 -2.18 1.78 -18.30
CA GLY A 473 -3.27 2.44 -19.04
C GLY A 473 -4.53 1.56 -19.14
N ALA A 474 -4.34 0.24 -19.31
CA ALA A 474 -5.43 -0.73 -19.44
C ALA A 474 -6.28 -0.91 -18.17
N LEU A 475 -5.86 -0.36 -17.02
CA LEU A 475 -6.67 -0.34 -15.80
C LEU A 475 -7.98 0.45 -15.96
N HIS A 476 -8.07 1.32 -16.97
CA HIS A 476 -9.27 2.10 -17.30
C HIS A 476 -10.17 1.46 -18.36
N ASP A 477 -9.76 0.30 -18.93
CA ASP A 477 -10.52 -0.35 -20.00
C ASP A 477 -11.85 -0.90 -19.48
N THR A 478 -12.92 -0.66 -20.23
CA THR A 478 -14.22 -1.27 -19.99
C THR A 478 -14.34 -2.54 -20.83
N LEU A 479 -14.29 -3.71 -20.19
CA LEU A 479 -14.34 -5.03 -20.82
C LEU A 479 -15.56 -5.80 -20.32
N ASP A 480 -16.12 -6.69 -21.14
CA ASP A 480 -17.01 -7.74 -20.65
C ASP A 480 -16.20 -8.82 -19.88
N ASP A 481 -16.89 -9.79 -19.30
CA ASP A 481 -16.24 -10.79 -18.45
C ASP A 481 -15.34 -11.76 -19.24
N ASP A 482 -15.66 -12.05 -20.50
CA ASP A 482 -14.84 -12.94 -21.33
C ASP A 482 -13.59 -12.23 -21.83
N ALA A 483 -13.72 -11.00 -22.28
CA ALA A 483 -12.59 -10.15 -22.66
C ALA A 483 -11.68 -9.84 -21.45
N PHE A 484 -12.26 -9.63 -20.27
CA PHE A 484 -11.52 -9.47 -19.03
C PHE A 484 -10.71 -10.72 -18.67
N ALA A 485 -11.34 -11.90 -18.70
CA ALA A 485 -10.65 -13.16 -18.42
C ALA A 485 -9.51 -13.41 -19.43
N ALA A 486 -9.74 -13.15 -20.72
CA ALA A 486 -8.72 -13.25 -21.76
C ALA A 486 -7.55 -12.27 -21.51
N ARG A 487 -7.83 -11.04 -21.06
CA ARG A 487 -6.81 -10.05 -20.67
C ARG A 487 -5.94 -10.55 -19.51
N ILE A 488 -6.57 -11.07 -18.44
CA ILE A 488 -5.84 -11.63 -17.28
C ILE A 488 -4.95 -12.80 -17.73
N HIS A 489 -5.48 -13.71 -18.55
CA HIS A 489 -4.70 -14.82 -19.11
C HIS A 489 -3.48 -14.33 -19.91
N SER A 490 -3.66 -13.32 -20.78
CA SER A 490 -2.56 -12.70 -21.54
C SER A 490 -1.52 -12.03 -20.65
N ASN A 491 -1.96 -11.34 -19.59
CA ASN A 491 -1.06 -10.71 -18.62
C ASN A 491 -0.19 -11.77 -17.92
N ILE A 492 -0.78 -12.89 -17.51
CA ILE A 492 -0.07 -13.99 -16.84
C ILE A 492 0.93 -14.66 -17.80
N ALA A 493 0.57 -14.83 -19.07
CA ALA A 493 1.49 -15.33 -20.09
C ALA A 493 2.71 -14.40 -20.23
N ARG A 494 2.50 -13.09 -20.23
CA ARG A 494 3.59 -12.08 -20.23
C ARG A 494 4.47 -12.19 -18.98
N MET A 495 3.85 -12.37 -17.80
CA MET A 495 4.60 -12.60 -16.56
C MET A 495 5.50 -13.84 -16.66
N ALA A 496 5.02 -14.95 -17.22
CA ALA A 496 5.83 -16.16 -17.39
C ALA A 496 7.06 -15.92 -18.29
N VAL A 497 6.88 -15.15 -19.38
CA VAL A 497 8.00 -14.76 -20.26
C VAL A 497 8.99 -13.86 -19.53
N LEU A 498 8.52 -12.84 -18.82
CA LEU A 498 9.37 -11.93 -18.05
C LEU A 498 10.17 -12.67 -16.96
N ALA A 499 9.51 -13.57 -16.21
CA ALA A 499 10.17 -14.37 -15.18
C ALA A 499 11.33 -15.20 -15.75
N ARG A 500 11.10 -15.84 -16.90
CA ARG A 500 12.12 -16.63 -17.57
C ARG A 500 13.26 -15.78 -18.11
N GLU A 501 12.96 -14.61 -18.67
CA GLU A 501 13.97 -13.66 -19.14
C GLU A 501 14.87 -13.19 -17.99
N ILE A 502 14.26 -12.77 -16.86
CA ILE A 502 15.00 -12.35 -15.67
C ILE A 502 15.94 -13.47 -15.18
N LEU A 503 15.45 -14.70 -15.08
CA LEU A 503 16.26 -15.85 -14.67
C LEU A 503 17.45 -16.07 -15.63
N LEU A 504 17.22 -16.03 -16.96
CA LEU A 504 18.27 -16.22 -17.94
C LEU A 504 19.32 -15.12 -17.86
N GLN A 505 18.93 -13.88 -17.66
CA GLN A 505 19.86 -12.76 -17.51
C GLN A 505 20.67 -12.86 -16.20
N ALA A 506 20.01 -13.21 -15.08
CA ALA A 506 20.70 -13.44 -13.82
C ALA A 506 21.74 -14.58 -13.94
N ARG A 507 21.42 -15.65 -14.66
CA ARG A 507 22.33 -16.79 -14.92
C ARG A 507 23.50 -16.48 -15.83
N GLN A 508 23.48 -15.43 -16.62
CA GLN A 508 24.67 -15.00 -17.36
C GLN A 508 25.84 -14.67 -16.43
N ARG A 509 25.55 -14.17 -15.23
CA ARG A 509 26.54 -13.83 -14.20
C ARG A 509 26.70 -14.92 -13.15
N HIS A 510 25.60 -15.53 -12.77
CA HIS A 510 25.52 -16.56 -11.75
C HIS A 510 24.99 -17.88 -12.36
N PRO A 511 25.81 -18.62 -13.13
CA PRO A 511 25.34 -19.79 -13.88
C PRO A 511 24.71 -20.89 -13.04
N THR A 512 24.99 -20.93 -11.73
CA THR A 512 24.47 -21.90 -10.77
C THR A 512 23.20 -21.45 -10.05
N LEU A 513 22.65 -20.28 -10.40
CA LEU A 513 21.45 -19.74 -9.76
C LEU A 513 20.27 -20.72 -9.93
N PRO A 514 19.59 -21.12 -8.83
CA PRO A 514 18.45 -22.00 -8.90
C PRO A 514 17.29 -21.39 -9.70
N ASP A 515 16.55 -22.22 -10.42
CA ASP A 515 15.40 -21.77 -11.21
C ASP A 515 14.07 -21.76 -10.46
N HIS A 516 14.01 -22.41 -9.31
CA HIS A 516 12.80 -22.57 -8.50
C HIS A 516 11.56 -23.02 -9.30
N GLY A 517 11.79 -23.75 -10.42
CA GLY A 517 10.74 -24.26 -11.29
C GLY A 517 10.39 -23.37 -12.49
N LEU A 518 11.07 -22.21 -12.67
CA LEU A 518 10.80 -21.29 -13.78
C LEU A 518 11.25 -21.84 -15.15
N ASP A 519 12.25 -22.74 -15.20
CA ASP A 519 12.68 -23.38 -16.46
C ASP A 519 11.58 -24.25 -17.10
N ALA A 520 10.67 -24.77 -16.27
CA ALA A 520 9.54 -25.60 -16.73
C ALA A 520 8.38 -24.76 -17.31
N LEU A 521 8.40 -23.42 -17.22
CA LEU A 521 7.34 -22.58 -17.74
C LEU A 521 7.25 -22.71 -19.26
N THR A 522 6.06 -23.08 -19.74
CA THR A 522 5.78 -23.10 -21.18
C THR A 522 5.60 -21.65 -21.66
N THR A 523 6.58 -21.12 -22.35
CA THR A 523 6.48 -19.80 -22.97
C THR A 523 6.25 -19.95 -24.45
N ASN A 524 5.12 -19.50 -24.97
CA ASN A 524 5.03 -19.19 -26.39
C ASN A 524 5.98 -18.01 -26.63
N ALA A 525 7.04 -18.26 -27.43
CA ALA A 525 8.10 -17.28 -27.65
C ALA A 525 7.51 -15.91 -28.04
N ILE A 526 7.61 -14.93 -27.16
CA ILE A 526 7.49 -13.53 -27.54
C ILE A 526 8.85 -13.20 -28.15
N GLY A 527 8.88 -12.84 -29.42
CA GLY A 527 10.07 -12.83 -30.26
C GLY A 527 11.13 -11.77 -29.94
N GLU A 528 10.93 -10.90 -28.95
CA GLU A 528 11.89 -9.87 -28.52
C GLU A 528 12.01 -9.86 -26.98
N PRO A 529 13.18 -9.47 -26.44
CA PRO A 529 13.34 -9.28 -25.00
C PRO A 529 12.31 -8.29 -24.44
N ILE A 530 11.69 -8.65 -23.32
CA ILE A 530 10.68 -7.80 -22.67
C ILE A 530 11.33 -6.59 -22.01
N LEU A 531 12.53 -6.76 -21.44
CA LEU A 531 13.36 -5.67 -20.93
C LEU A 531 14.62 -5.55 -21.79
N THR A 532 15.06 -4.32 -22.06
CA THR A 532 16.29 -4.07 -22.80
C THR A 532 17.52 -4.47 -21.99
N ALA A 533 18.65 -4.72 -22.67
CA ALA A 533 19.92 -5.05 -22.00
C ALA A 533 20.34 -4.03 -20.93
N ALA A 534 19.92 -2.77 -21.06
CA ALA A 534 20.19 -1.73 -20.07
C ALA A 534 19.64 -2.04 -18.66
N TRP A 535 18.57 -2.83 -18.56
CA TRP A 535 18.00 -3.24 -17.27
C TRP A 535 18.84 -4.25 -16.52
N TYR A 536 19.72 -4.95 -17.24
CA TYR A 536 20.58 -6.01 -16.71
C TYR A 536 22.06 -5.65 -16.75
N ALA A 537 22.43 -4.50 -17.32
CA ALA A 537 23.81 -4.11 -17.47
C ALA A 537 24.52 -3.88 -16.13
N ASP A 538 25.84 -4.09 -16.12
CA ASP A 538 26.68 -3.70 -14.98
C ASP A 538 26.66 -2.20 -14.79
N ALA A 539 26.81 -1.79 -13.55
CA ALA A 539 27.32 -0.48 -13.22
C ALA A 539 28.73 -0.36 -13.85
N ALA A 540 28.89 0.53 -14.81
CA ALA A 540 30.15 0.74 -15.51
C ALA A 540 31.18 1.40 -14.59
#